data_c8c1b58ac0588f318162011bae622fdc
#
_entry.id   c8c1b58ac0588f318162011bae622fdc
#
_cell.length_a   1.000
_cell.length_b   1.000
_cell.length_c   1.000
_cell.angle_alpha   90.00
_cell.angle_beta   90.00
_cell.angle_gamma   90.00
#
_symmetry.space_group_name_H-M   'P 1'
#
loop_
_entity.id
_entity.type
_entity.pdbx_description
1 polymer ?
#
loop_
_entity_poly.entity_id
_entity_poly.type
_entity_poly.pdbx_seq_one_letter_code
_entity_poly.pdbx_strand_id
1 'polypeptide(L)'
;MLDLSQRVVQPPAAAHLGSCVWHEPRRWFEATEGRGIVAFEPLSLPIEVPCVRGDAQNPAPAGIQTLAWNCDGTLLVCRNECMPTAVFVYAFLEISTEATEPHLAALLLFSAPVCDVAWKPGDASTLAVVTGQSSAYLWTHHKGDTAEQNTEAIAVPNEGFSAMHVQWSPDGHSLLLADQSTFCCVIAAPDAEQQQDTTAE
;
A
#
# COMPACT_ATOMS: atom_id res chain seq x y z
N MET A 1 1.99 23.35 0.14
CA MET A 1 0.65 22.80 0.43
C MET A 1 0.40 21.65 -0.52
N LEU A 2 0.24 20.44 -0.01
CA LEU A 2 -0.10 19.28 -0.83
C LEU A 2 -1.56 19.37 -1.28
N ASP A 3 -1.80 19.40 -2.59
CA ASP A 3 -3.14 19.30 -3.15
C ASP A 3 -3.44 17.82 -3.46
N LEU A 4 -4.16 17.18 -2.56
CA LEU A 4 -4.55 15.76 -2.66
C LEU A 4 -5.78 15.55 -3.55
N SER A 5 -6.28 16.59 -4.20
CA SER A 5 -7.35 16.52 -5.21
C SER A 5 -6.84 16.37 -6.64
N GLN A 6 -5.52 16.40 -6.85
CA GLN A 6 -4.93 16.29 -8.17
C GLN A 6 -5.22 14.90 -8.78
N ARG A 7 -5.99 14.92 -9.88
CA ARG A 7 -6.32 13.71 -10.66
C ARG A 7 -5.24 13.34 -11.66
N VAL A 8 -4.40 14.32 -12.03
CA VAL A 8 -3.31 14.13 -12.98
C VAL A 8 -1.99 14.19 -12.24
N VAL A 9 -1.30 13.08 -12.19
CA VAL A 9 0.05 13.00 -11.63
C VAL A 9 1.03 13.41 -12.72
N GLN A 10 1.74 14.51 -12.48
CA GLN A 10 2.76 15.04 -13.38
C GLN A 10 4.12 14.44 -13.05
N PRO A 11 5.04 14.38 -14.03
CA PRO A 11 6.43 14.02 -13.75
C PRO A 11 7.01 14.97 -12.70
N PRO A 12 7.80 14.46 -11.74
CA PRO A 12 8.49 15.33 -10.78
C PRO A 12 9.45 16.27 -11.51
N ALA A 13 9.56 17.51 -11.00
CA ALA A 13 10.42 18.53 -11.59
C ALA A 13 11.93 18.19 -11.54
N ALA A 14 12.32 17.27 -10.64
CA ALA A 14 13.69 16.78 -10.51
C ALA A 14 13.86 15.45 -11.25
N ALA A 15 14.75 15.39 -12.22
CA ALA A 15 15.01 14.28 -13.13
C ALA A 15 15.64 13.02 -12.48
N HIS A 16 15.63 12.90 -11.14
CA HIS A 16 16.32 11.83 -10.40
C HIS A 16 15.41 10.83 -9.72
N LEU A 17 14.09 10.94 -9.89
CA LEU A 17 13.14 9.98 -9.31
C LEU A 17 12.65 9.07 -10.44
N GLY A 18 12.97 7.80 -10.33
CA GLY A 18 12.41 6.72 -11.16
C GLY A 18 10.88 6.75 -11.13
N SER A 19 10.21 5.81 -11.80
CA SER A 19 8.75 5.72 -11.80
C SER A 19 8.24 5.71 -10.35
N CYS A 20 7.34 6.64 -10.02
CA CYS A 20 6.67 6.68 -8.72
C CYS A 20 5.23 6.15 -8.79
N VAL A 21 4.77 5.73 -9.96
CA VAL A 21 3.42 5.20 -10.18
C VAL A 21 3.49 3.77 -10.62
N TRP A 22 2.76 2.93 -9.93
CA TRP A 22 2.78 1.49 -10.08
C TRP A 22 1.35 0.96 -10.15
N HIS A 23 1.06 0.00 -11.02
CA HIS A 23 -0.24 -0.64 -11.06
C HIS A 23 -0.14 -2.15 -10.87
N GLU A 24 -1.17 -2.70 -10.26
CA GLU A 24 -1.34 -4.13 -10.12
C GLU A 24 -1.52 -4.77 -11.51
N PRO A 25 -0.81 -5.87 -11.83
CA PRO A 25 -0.95 -6.55 -13.11
C PRO A 25 -2.38 -7.01 -13.34
N ARG A 26 -2.88 -6.83 -14.56
CA ARG A 26 -4.23 -7.26 -14.92
C ARG A 26 -4.39 -8.76 -14.74
N ARG A 27 -5.52 -9.18 -14.12
CA ARG A 27 -5.86 -10.58 -13.87
C ARG A 27 -4.88 -11.35 -12.99
N TRP A 28 -3.98 -10.65 -12.30
CA TRP A 28 -3.08 -11.30 -11.37
C TRP A 28 -3.85 -12.12 -10.32
N PHE A 29 -4.87 -11.54 -9.71
CA PHE A 29 -5.67 -12.19 -8.68
C PHE A 29 -6.38 -13.45 -9.20
N GLU A 30 -6.94 -13.40 -10.41
CA GLU A 30 -7.59 -14.56 -11.05
C GLU A 30 -6.60 -15.70 -11.32
N ALA A 31 -5.36 -15.37 -11.69
CA ALA A 31 -4.33 -16.35 -12.05
C ALA A 31 -3.65 -17.01 -10.84
N THR A 32 -3.58 -16.31 -9.70
CA THR A 32 -2.83 -16.74 -8.51
C THR A 32 -3.69 -17.01 -7.29
N GLU A 33 -5.00 -16.75 -7.38
CA GLU A 33 -5.93 -16.78 -6.24
C GLU A 33 -5.47 -15.83 -5.11
N GLY A 34 -4.78 -14.75 -5.47
CA GLY A 34 -4.29 -13.74 -4.54
C GLY A 34 -3.09 -14.16 -3.69
N ARG A 35 -2.23 -15.05 -4.20
CA ARG A 35 -1.05 -15.55 -3.47
C ARG A 35 0.26 -15.18 -4.14
N GLY A 36 1.30 -15.00 -3.33
CA GLY A 36 2.67 -14.87 -3.77
C GLY A 36 3.10 -13.44 -4.08
N ILE A 37 4.13 -13.29 -4.89
CA ILE A 37 4.70 -12.00 -5.24
C ILE A 37 3.93 -11.37 -6.38
N VAL A 38 3.48 -10.14 -6.17
CA VAL A 38 2.85 -9.29 -7.18
C VAL A 38 3.90 -8.32 -7.69
N ALA A 39 4.38 -8.53 -8.89
CA ALA A 39 5.27 -7.57 -9.55
C ALA A 39 4.41 -6.41 -10.09
N PHE A 40 4.32 -5.30 -9.34
CA PHE A 40 3.62 -4.11 -9.80
C PHE A 40 4.35 -3.53 -11.02
N GLU A 41 3.60 -3.16 -12.04
CA GLU A 41 4.11 -2.64 -13.31
C GLU A 41 4.22 -1.10 -13.24
N PRO A 42 5.37 -0.51 -13.62
CA PRO A 42 5.52 0.94 -13.63
C PRO A 42 4.67 1.58 -14.74
N LEU A 43 4.08 2.73 -14.43
CA LEU A 43 3.36 3.54 -15.41
C LEU A 43 4.14 4.79 -15.76
N SER A 44 4.11 5.13 -17.05
CA SER A 44 4.71 6.36 -17.56
C SER A 44 3.83 7.57 -17.20
N LEU A 45 4.47 8.63 -16.71
CA LEU A 45 3.81 9.90 -16.41
C LEU A 45 3.74 10.80 -17.65
N PRO A 46 2.73 11.68 -17.78
CA PRO A 46 1.64 11.90 -16.84
C PRO A 46 0.54 10.85 -16.90
N ILE A 47 -0.15 10.60 -15.78
CA ILE A 47 -1.27 9.68 -15.70
C ILE A 47 -2.49 10.34 -15.04
N GLU A 48 -3.69 10.02 -15.52
CA GLU A 48 -4.94 10.38 -14.87
C GLU A 48 -5.39 9.22 -13.97
N VAL A 49 -5.50 9.48 -12.67
CA VAL A 49 -5.96 8.50 -11.70
C VAL A 49 -7.48 8.32 -11.83
N PRO A 50 -8.00 7.09 -11.90
CA PRO A 50 -9.42 6.83 -11.94
C PRO A 50 -10.15 7.51 -10.77
N CYS A 51 -11.18 8.29 -11.09
CA CYS A 51 -11.88 9.10 -10.10
C CYS A 51 -13.41 8.92 -10.20
N VAL A 52 -14.05 8.69 -9.06
CA VAL A 52 -15.51 8.68 -8.94
C VAL A 52 -16.02 10.12 -9.02
N ARG A 53 -16.95 10.35 -9.93
CA ARG A 53 -17.63 11.65 -10.09
C ARG A 53 -19.02 11.56 -9.49
N GLY A 54 -19.39 12.58 -8.74
CA GLY A 54 -20.77 12.74 -8.29
C GLY A 54 -21.68 13.27 -9.41
N ASP A 55 -22.97 13.06 -9.24
CA ASP A 55 -24.02 13.67 -10.02
C ASP A 55 -24.99 14.44 -9.09
N ALA A 56 -26.07 14.99 -9.65
CA ALA A 56 -27.04 15.77 -8.88
C ALA A 56 -27.81 14.95 -7.83
N GLN A 57 -27.86 13.62 -7.95
CA GLN A 57 -28.58 12.72 -7.05
C GLN A 57 -27.64 12.01 -6.09
N ASN A 58 -26.38 11.77 -6.53
CA ASN A 58 -25.33 11.12 -5.75
C ASN A 58 -24.08 12.02 -5.75
N PRO A 59 -23.90 12.85 -4.72
CA PRO A 59 -22.74 13.72 -4.63
C PRO A 59 -21.44 12.90 -4.60
N ALA A 60 -20.36 13.46 -5.15
CA ALA A 60 -19.06 12.83 -5.08
C ALA A 60 -18.67 12.56 -3.61
N PRO A 61 -17.93 11.49 -3.33
CA PRO A 61 -17.41 11.22 -1.98
C PRO A 61 -16.62 12.40 -1.42
N ALA A 62 -16.49 12.46 -0.08
CA ALA A 62 -16.04 13.66 0.64
C ALA A 62 -14.54 13.99 0.50
N GLY A 63 -13.73 13.11 -0.10
CA GLY A 63 -12.29 13.35 -0.30
C GLY A 63 -11.40 12.48 0.57
N ILE A 64 -10.53 13.06 1.39
CA ILE A 64 -9.54 12.31 2.17
C ILE A 64 -10.22 11.45 3.24
N GLN A 65 -10.04 10.14 3.15
CA GLN A 65 -10.59 9.16 4.09
C GLN A 65 -9.55 8.74 5.14
N THR A 66 -8.31 8.53 4.70
CA THR A 66 -7.25 8.03 5.57
C THR A 66 -5.99 8.86 5.39
N LEU A 67 -5.39 9.26 6.50
CA LEU A 67 -4.04 9.80 6.60
C LEU A 67 -3.35 9.10 7.76
N ALA A 68 -2.22 8.43 7.50
CA ALA A 68 -1.46 7.75 8.53
C ALA A 68 0.05 7.86 8.28
N TRP A 69 0.78 8.24 9.33
CA TRP A 69 2.23 8.21 9.32
C TRP A 69 2.76 6.80 9.56
N ASN A 70 3.90 6.49 8.94
CA ASN A 70 4.70 5.34 9.35
C ASN A 70 5.35 5.59 10.73
N CYS A 71 6.02 4.60 11.28
CA CYS A 71 6.49 4.64 12.66
C CYS A 71 7.62 5.66 12.91
N ASP A 72 8.37 6.09 11.89
CA ASP A 72 9.45 7.08 11.99
C ASP A 72 9.06 8.49 11.50
N GLY A 73 7.83 8.67 11.00
CA GLY A 73 7.33 9.96 10.52
C GLY A 73 7.89 10.41 9.17
N THR A 74 8.56 9.54 8.42
CA THR A 74 9.16 9.87 7.11
C THR A 74 8.22 9.65 5.94
N LEU A 75 7.23 8.75 6.08
CA LEU A 75 6.25 8.43 5.05
C LEU A 75 4.83 8.67 5.55
N LEU A 76 4.00 9.24 4.69
CA LEU A 76 2.58 9.47 4.93
C LEU A 76 1.76 8.72 3.88
N VAL A 77 0.94 7.76 4.28
CA VAL A 77 -0.05 7.17 3.39
C VAL A 77 -1.33 8.01 3.38
N CYS A 78 -1.91 8.16 2.19
CA CYS A 78 -3.17 8.87 1.98
C CYS A 78 -4.09 8.04 1.08
N ARG A 79 -5.37 7.95 1.49
CA ARG A 79 -6.47 7.44 0.67
C ARG A 79 -7.50 8.53 0.45
N ASN A 80 -8.02 8.58 -0.79
CA ASN A 80 -9.07 9.51 -1.18
C ASN A 80 -10.28 8.72 -1.70
N GLU A 81 -11.44 8.94 -1.10
CA GLU A 81 -12.70 8.28 -1.49
C GLU A 81 -13.07 8.53 -2.96
N CYS A 82 -12.67 9.68 -3.51
CA CYS A 82 -12.88 9.97 -4.93
C CYS A 82 -11.98 9.11 -5.84
N MET A 83 -10.91 8.52 -5.33
CA MET A 83 -9.95 7.68 -6.06
C MET A 83 -9.81 6.32 -5.36
N PRO A 84 -10.88 5.50 -5.36
CA PRO A 84 -10.98 4.35 -4.45
C PRO A 84 -9.94 3.26 -4.72
N THR A 85 -9.37 3.18 -5.93
CA THR A 85 -8.36 2.18 -6.30
C THR A 85 -6.93 2.66 -6.09
N ALA A 86 -6.73 3.87 -5.52
CA ALA A 86 -5.42 4.50 -5.42
C ALA A 86 -4.96 4.65 -3.96
N VAL A 87 -3.69 4.31 -3.71
CA VAL A 87 -2.98 4.60 -2.45
C VAL A 87 -1.82 5.52 -2.78
N PHE A 88 -1.80 6.70 -2.17
CA PHE A 88 -0.73 7.68 -2.30
C PHE A 88 0.20 7.57 -1.11
N VAL A 89 1.50 7.50 -1.35
CA VAL A 89 2.54 7.55 -0.32
C VAL A 89 3.42 8.76 -0.58
N TYR A 90 3.48 9.67 0.38
CA TYR A 90 4.32 10.86 0.34
C TYR A 90 5.51 10.69 1.26
N ALA A 91 6.70 11.05 0.79
CA ALA A 91 7.90 11.14 1.61
C ALA A 91 8.14 12.57 2.07
N PHE A 92 8.58 12.69 3.32
CA PHE A 92 8.97 13.93 3.96
C PHE A 92 10.46 13.83 4.27
N LEU A 93 11.30 14.19 3.31
CA LEU A 93 12.74 14.19 3.49
C LEU A 93 13.19 15.54 4.02
N GLU A 94 14.04 15.55 5.02
CA GLU A 94 14.77 16.75 5.44
C GLU A 94 15.80 17.10 4.35
N ILE A 95 15.43 17.99 3.44
CA ILE A 95 16.36 18.58 2.48
C ILE A 95 16.88 19.85 3.11
N SER A 96 17.99 19.75 3.85
CA SER A 96 18.68 20.87 4.50
C SER A 96 17.81 21.88 5.29
N THR A 97 18.38 22.56 6.20
CA THR A 97 17.91 23.40 7.31
C THR A 97 16.69 24.32 7.14
N GLU A 98 15.97 24.38 6.02
CA GLU A 98 14.92 25.39 5.83
C GLU A 98 13.52 24.92 5.44
N ALA A 99 13.32 23.74 4.88
CA ALA A 99 11.96 23.20 4.67
C ALA A 99 11.98 21.72 4.27
N THR A 100 11.15 20.92 4.92
CA THR A 100 10.77 19.58 4.45
C THR A 100 9.72 19.74 3.35
N GLU A 101 10.10 19.57 2.08
CA GLU A 101 9.12 19.56 1.00
C GLU A 101 8.63 18.13 0.77
N PRO A 102 7.33 17.86 1.01
CA PRO A 102 6.76 16.55 0.75
C PRO A 102 6.72 16.28 -0.75
N HIS A 103 7.13 15.08 -1.16
CA HIS A 103 7.01 14.62 -2.54
C HIS A 103 6.32 13.26 -2.62
N LEU A 104 5.73 12.97 -3.77
CA LEU A 104 5.10 11.67 -4.02
C LEU A 104 6.19 10.60 -4.14
N ALA A 105 6.28 9.73 -3.14
CA ALA A 105 7.22 8.60 -3.13
C ALA A 105 6.68 7.40 -3.92
N ALA A 106 5.38 7.12 -3.78
CA ALA A 106 4.71 6.07 -4.53
C ALA A 106 3.22 6.36 -4.71
N LEU A 107 2.69 5.98 -5.88
CA LEU A 107 1.26 5.84 -6.14
C LEU A 107 1.01 4.40 -6.57
N LEU A 108 0.26 3.67 -5.76
CA LEU A 108 -0.12 2.30 -6.02
C LEU A 108 -1.55 2.27 -6.55
N LEU A 109 -1.75 1.69 -7.72
CA LEU A 109 -3.06 1.52 -8.35
C LEU A 109 -3.46 0.05 -8.33
N PHE A 110 -4.53 -0.24 -7.63
CA PHE A 110 -5.10 -1.58 -7.50
C PHE A 110 -6.22 -1.81 -8.51
N SER A 111 -6.50 -3.06 -8.83
CA SER A 111 -7.60 -3.47 -9.71
C SER A 111 -8.97 -3.39 -9.02
N ALA A 112 -8.99 -3.43 -7.68
CA ALA A 112 -10.20 -3.31 -6.86
C ALA A 112 -10.10 -2.11 -5.91
N PRO A 113 -11.24 -1.58 -5.40
CA PRO A 113 -11.23 -0.50 -4.42
C PRO A 113 -10.48 -0.89 -3.15
N VAL A 114 -9.61 -0.01 -2.67
CA VAL A 114 -8.88 -0.18 -1.42
C VAL A 114 -9.83 0.08 -0.25
N CYS A 115 -9.98 -0.91 0.62
CA CYS A 115 -10.85 -0.84 1.78
C CYS A 115 -10.13 -0.25 2.99
N ASP A 116 -8.89 -0.71 3.25
CA ASP A 116 -8.12 -0.26 4.41
C ASP A 116 -6.61 -0.38 4.19
N VAL A 117 -5.83 0.37 5.00
CA VAL A 117 -4.36 0.37 4.97
C VAL A 117 -3.80 0.52 6.38
N ALA A 118 -2.67 -0.14 6.67
CA ALA A 118 -1.99 -0.04 7.96
C ALA A 118 -0.47 -0.16 7.83
N TRP A 119 0.28 0.80 8.39
CA TRP A 119 1.73 0.70 8.52
C TRP A 119 2.12 -0.34 9.55
N LYS A 120 3.17 -1.11 9.26
CA LYS A 120 3.72 -2.09 10.20
C LYS A 120 4.44 -1.37 11.34
N PRO A 121 4.10 -1.67 12.61
CA PRO A 121 4.83 -1.14 13.77
C PRO A 121 6.29 -1.61 13.76
N GLY A 122 7.21 -0.69 14.07
CA GLY A 122 8.65 -0.99 14.14
C GLY A 122 9.34 -1.17 12.78
N ASP A 123 8.59 -1.14 11.68
CA ASP A 123 9.13 -1.17 10.31
C ASP A 123 8.57 0.02 9.53
N ALA A 124 9.42 0.99 9.28
CA ALA A 124 9.03 2.24 8.63
C ALA A 124 8.70 2.08 7.13
N SER A 125 9.00 0.94 6.53
CA SER A 125 8.90 0.73 5.10
C SER A 125 7.69 -0.11 4.65
N THR A 126 7.11 -0.93 5.52
CA THR A 126 6.08 -1.90 5.15
C THR A 126 4.65 -1.39 5.41
N LEU A 127 3.84 -1.37 4.36
CA LEU A 127 2.42 -1.00 4.37
C LEU A 127 1.56 -2.22 3.99
N ALA A 128 0.60 -2.56 4.85
CA ALA A 128 -0.45 -3.53 4.51
C ALA A 128 -1.63 -2.82 3.85
N VAL A 129 -2.18 -3.43 2.79
CA VAL A 129 -3.32 -2.91 2.02
C VAL A 129 -4.33 -4.04 1.81
N VAL A 130 -5.62 -3.76 1.97
CA VAL A 130 -6.72 -4.70 1.67
C VAL A 130 -7.73 -4.06 0.74
N THR A 131 -8.28 -4.86 -0.19
CA THR A 131 -9.12 -4.41 -1.30
C THR A 131 -10.50 -5.06 -1.32
N GLY A 132 -10.95 -5.64 -0.20
CA GLY A 132 -12.21 -6.37 -0.15
C GLY A 132 -12.17 -7.74 -0.84
N GLN A 133 -11.00 -8.15 -1.34
CA GLN A 133 -10.74 -9.49 -1.84
C GLN A 133 -10.25 -10.40 -0.70
N SER A 134 -10.05 -11.71 -0.97
CA SER A 134 -9.58 -12.66 0.03
C SER A 134 -8.06 -12.61 0.27
N SER A 135 -7.42 -11.45 0.03
CA SER A 135 -5.97 -11.27 0.19
C SER A 135 -5.63 -9.93 0.82
N ALA A 136 -4.52 -9.90 1.52
CA ALA A 136 -3.83 -8.69 1.93
C ALA A 136 -2.53 -8.53 1.14
N TYR A 137 -2.21 -7.30 0.76
CA TYR A 137 -0.97 -6.93 0.08
C TYR A 137 -0.01 -6.31 1.08
N LEU A 138 1.23 -6.76 1.11
CA LEU A 138 2.32 -6.16 1.87
C LEU A 138 3.27 -5.45 0.89
N TRP A 139 3.11 -4.15 0.76
CA TRP A 139 3.99 -3.32 -0.03
C TRP A 139 5.14 -2.80 0.81
N THR A 140 6.38 -2.90 0.30
CA THR A 140 7.57 -2.40 0.98
C THR A 140 8.20 -1.28 0.18
N HIS A 141 8.41 -0.13 0.83
CA HIS A 141 9.12 1.01 0.24
C HIS A 141 10.63 0.73 0.18
N HIS A 142 11.18 0.65 -1.02
CA HIS A 142 12.61 0.51 -1.24
C HIS A 142 13.25 1.88 -1.49
N LYS A 143 14.23 2.25 -0.67
CA LYS A 143 15.06 3.44 -0.89
C LYS A 143 16.08 3.12 -1.99
N GLY A 144 15.85 3.60 -3.22
CA GLY A 144 16.78 3.45 -4.34
C GLY A 144 16.11 3.31 -5.69
N ASP A 145 16.93 3.32 -6.75
CA ASP A 145 16.53 3.31 -8.17
C ASP A 145 16.05 1.92 -8.68
N THR A 146 15.64 1.01 -7.81
CA THR A 146 15.17 -0.30 -8.24
C THR A 146 13.82 -0.17 -8.91
N ALA A 147 13.80 -0.44 -10.22
CA ALA A 147 12.63 -0.38 -11.07
C ALA A 147 11.55 -1.45 -10.74
N GLU A 148 11.75 -2.25 -9.70
CA GLU A 148 10.83 -3.30 -9.33
C GLU A 148 10.24 -3.03 -7.94
N GLN A 149 8.92 -2.78 -7.89
CA GLN A 149 8.16 -2.73 -6.65
C GLN A 149 7.45 -4.08 -6.48
N ASN A 150 8.06 -4.94 -5.69
CA ASN A 150 7.45 -6.22 -5.37
C ASN A 150 6.56 -6.07 -4.14
N THR A 151 5.34 -6.55 -4.29
CA THR A 151 4.35 -6.58 -3.22
C THR A 151 4.07 -8.04 -2.91
N GLU A 152 4.21 -8.44 -1.67
CA GLU A 152 3.79 -9.76 -1.23
C GLU A 152 2.27 -9.78 -1.04
N ALA A 153 1.59 -10.82 -1.52
CA ALA A 153 0.18 -11.01 -1.27
C ALA A 153 -0.06 -12.29 -0.47
N ILE A 154 -0.83 -12.14 0.58
CA ILE A 154 -1.17 -13.21 1.52
C ILE A 154 -2.66 -13.53 1.36
N ALA A 155 -2.97 -14.69 0.78
CA ALA A 155 -4.35 -15.14 0.64
C ALA A 155 -4.88 -15.76 1.94
N VAL A 156 -6.10 -15.41 2.28
CA VAL A 156 -6.86 -16.06 3.34
C VAL A 156 -7.50 -17.32 2.77
N PRO A 157 -7.20 -18.51 3.30
CA PRO A 157 -7.71 -19.78 2.76
C PRO A 157 -9.15 -20.05 3.25
N ASN A 158 -10.04 -19.11 3.01
CA ASN A 158 -11.46 -19.22 3.36
C ASN A 158 -12.31 -18.66 2.22
N GLU A 159 -13.10 -19.53 1.59
CA GLU A 159 -14.03 -19.12 0.54
C GLU A 159 -15.06 -18.13 1.10
N GLY A 160 -15.22 -17.01 0.39
CA GLY A 160 -16.15 -15.95 0.78
C GLY A 160 -15.61 -14.93 1.78
N PHE A 161 -14.37 -15.05 2.26
CA PHE A 161 -13.75 -14.04 3.08
C PHE A 161 -13.40 -12.81 2.24
N SER A 162 -13.81 -11.63 2.71
CA SER A 162 -13.51 -10.34 2.08
C SER A 162 -12.75 -9.46 3.06
N ALA A 163 -11.46 -9.29 2.88
CA ALA A 163 -10.63 -8.47 3.75
C ALA A 163 -11.00 -6.99 3.63
N MET A 164 -11.79 -6.49 4.59
CA MET A 164 -12.29 -5.12 4.64
C MET A 164 -11.46 -4.24 5.56
N HIS A 165 -10.90 -4.82 6.62
CA HIS A 165 -10.07 -4.13 7.61
C HIS A 165 -8.78 -4.88 7.84
N VAL A 166 -7.72 -4.10 8.09
CA VAL A 166 -6.37 -4.60 8.37
C VAL A 166 -5.78 -3.90 9.58
N GLN A 167 -5.18 -4.67 10.49
CA GLN A 167 -4.51 -4.12 11.66
C GLN A 167 -3.30 -4.99 12.01
N TRP A 168 -2.17 -4.35 12.26
CA TRP A 168 -1.00 -5.01 12.82
C TRP A 168 -1.13 -5.18 14.34
N SER A 169 -0.56 -6.28 14.87
CA SER A 169 -0.27 -6.35 16.30
C SER A 169 0.71 -5.25 16.70
N PRO A 170 0.69 -4.79 17.95
CA PRO A 170 1.58 -3.71 18.39
C PRO A 170 3.09 -4.01 18.24
N ASP A 171 3.46 -5.29 18.23
CA ASP A 171 4.84 -5.77 18.02
C ASP A 171 5.19 -5.98 16.53
N GLY A 172 4.23 -5.80 15.60
CA GLY A 172 4.43 -5.97 14.17
C GLY A 172 4.61 -7.41 13.69
N HIS A 173 4.43 -8.42 14.56
CA HIS A 173 4.63 -9.83 14.19
C HIS A 173 3.39 -10.52 13.64
N SER A 174 2.21 -9.94 13.86
CA SER A 174 0.94 -10.50 13.40
C SER A 174 0.12 -9.47 12.65
N LEU A 175 -0.59 -9.92 11.62
CA LEU A 175 -1.53 -9.12 10.85
C LEU A 175 -2.95 -9.67 11.04
N LEU A 176 -3.83 -8.84 11.56
CA LEU A 176 -5.25 -9.14 11.71
C LEU A 176 -5.98 -8.65 10.46
N LEU A 177 -6.73 -9.55 9.84
CA LEU A 177 -7.64 -9.24 8.73
C LEU A 177 -9.06 -9.52 9.17
N ALA A 178 -9.99 -8.60 8.88
CA ALA A 178 -11.38 -8.76 9.22
C ALA A 178 -12.30 -8.48 8.03
N ASP A 179 -13.37 -9.26 7.93
CA ASP A 179 -14.53 -8.98 7.10
C ASP A 179 -15.68 -8.41 7.96
N GLN A 180 -16.91 -8.49 7.48
CA GLN A 180 -18.09 -8.00 8.23
C GLN A 180 -18.43 -8.83 9.46
N SER A 181 -18.03 -10.09 9.53
CA SER A 181 -18.51 -11.06 10.54
C SER A 181 -17.42 -11.94 11.12
N THR A 182 -16.29 -12.05 10.44
CA THR A 182 -15.19 -12.93 10.83
C THR A 182 -13.86 -12.22 10.77
N PHE A 183 -12.86 -12.77 11.41
CA PHE A 183 -11.49 -12.30 11.31
C PHE A 183 -10.52 -13.48 11.24
N CYS A 184 -9.34 -13.23 10.69
CA CYS A 184 -8.21 -14.14 10.74
C CYS A 184 -6.95 -13.42 11.18
N CYS A 185 -6.00 -14.18 11.74
CA CYS A 185 -4.68 -13.68 12.12
C CYS A 185 -3.64 -14.36 11.24
N VAL A 186 -2.83 -13.54 10.57
CA VAL A 186 -1.67 -13.99 9.81
C VAL A 186 -0.45 -13.78 10.70
N ILE A 187 0.34 -14.83 10.89
CA ILE A 187 1.56 -14.80 11.70
C ILE A 187 2.74 -15.07 10.76
N ALA A 188 3.78 -14.23 10.85
CA ALA A 188 5.01 -14.47 10.12
C ALA A 188 5.63 -15.81 10.58
N ALA A 189 6.00 -16.67 9.62
CA ALA A 189 6.76 -17.86 9.96
C ALA A 189 8.11 -17.45 10.56
N PRO A 190 8.61 -18.12 11.60
CA PRO A 190 9.94 -17.85 12.10
C PRO A 190 10.96 -18.15 10.99
N ASP A 191 11.94 -17.25 10.83
CA ASP A 191 13.01 -17.42 9.86
C ASP A 191 13.72 -18.78 10.07
N ALA A 192 13.84 -19.58 9.03
CA ALA A 192 14.42 -20.92 9.08
C ALA A 192 15.92 -20.95 9.43
N GLU A 193 16.57 -19.80 9.62
CA GLU A 193 18.01 -19.70 9.89
C GLU A 193 18.41 -19.84 11.35
N GLN A 194 17.48 -19.91 12.31
CA GLN A 194 17.82 -20.01 13.74
C GLN A 194 17.79 -21.43 14.31
N GLN A 195 17.60 -22.47 13.49
CA GLN A 195 17.51 -23.87 13.98
C GLN A 195 18.80 -24.70 13.83
N GLN A 196 19.96 -24.13 13.48
CA GLN A 196 21.18 -24.93 13.25
C GLN A 196 22.24 -24.89 14.34
N ASP A 197 21.99 -24.39 15.54
CA ASP A 197 23.08 -24.32 16.55
C ASP A 197 22.73 -24.91 17.94
N THR A 198 21.93 -25.99 17.99
CA THR A 198 21.69 -26.67 19.28
C THR A 198 21.80 -28.21 19.18
N THR A 199 22.80 -28.70 18.43
CA THR A 199 23.15 -30.14 18.49
C THR A 199 24.64 -30.32 18.35
N ALA A 200 25.39 -29.88 19.35
CA ALA A 200 26.78 -30.28 19.58
C ALA A 200 27.17 -30.08 21.07
N GLU A 201 26.76 -31.02 21.92
CA GLU A 201 27.51 -31.43 23.13
C GLU A 201 27.05 -32.84 23.54
#